data_483cb9991b801fdd58ad01e369c29973
#
_entry.id   483cb9991b801fdd58ad01e369c29973
#
_cell.length_a   1.000
_cell.length_b   1.000
_cell.length_c   1.000
_cell.angle_alpha   90.00
_cell.angle_beta   90.00
_cell.angle_gamma   90.00
#
_symmetry.space_group_name_H-M   'P 1'
#
loop_
_entity.id
_entity.type
_entity.pdbx_description
1 polymer ?
#
loop_
_entity_poly.entity_id
_entity_poly.type
_entity_poly.pdbx_seq_one_letter_code
_entity_poly.pdbx_strand_id
1 'polypeptide(L)'
;NTLNQNGVRTQQLLTEKFTGTWAVSYTYPKSNISIDYTGNVYSPMRLPLLSSTDPRSPSSPWWSIQNIQLTYTGLKKVEFYFGIKNLLNWTPNKGNPFIIARAHDPFDKKVKYDANGQILATSENPYALSFDPTYIYGPNQGIRGFFGVRFRIIK
;
A
#
# COMPACT_ATOMS: atom_id res chain seq x y z
N ASN A 1 -11.76 -18.81 -6.47
CA ASN A 1 -13.21 -18.69 -6.64
C ASN A 1 -13.88 -19.50 -5.53
N THR A 2 -14.74 -18.86 -4.80
CA THR A 2 -15.59 -19.47 -3.77
C THR A 2 -17.03 -19.59 -4.30
N LEU A 3 -17.73 -20.63 -3.87
CA LEU A 3 -19.18 -20.73 -4.10
C LEU A 3 -19.88 -19.86 -3.03
N ASN A 4 -20.81 -19.02 -3.45
CA ASN A 4 -21.70 -18.34 -2.53
C ASN A 4 -22.80 -19.32 -2.04
N GLN A 5 -23.66 -18.88 -1.11
CA GLN A 5 -24.75 -19.70 -0.58
C GLN A 5 -25.73 -20.22 -1.63
N ASN A 6 -25.75 -19.61 -2.81
CA ASN A 6 -26.60 -20.01 -3.95
C ASN A 6 -25.84 -20.88 -4.99
N GLY A 7 -24.66 -21.39 -4.67
CA GLY A 7 -23.87 -22.20 -5.58
C GLY A 7 -23.21 -21.44 -6.75
N VAL A 8 -23.31 -20.10 -6.77
CA VAL A 8 -22.70 -19.28 -7.82
C VAL A 8 -21.22 -19.06 -7.53
N ARG A 9 -20.38 -19.30 -8.51
CA ARG A 9 -18.92 -19.01 -8.39
C ARG A 9 -18.68 -17.51 -8.33
N THR A 10 -18.11 -17.06 -7.24
CA THR A 10 -17.71 -15.66 -7.05
C THR A 10 -16.21 -15.54 -6.84
N GLN A 11 -15.65 -14.38 -7.16
CA GLN A 11 -14.27 -14.08 -6.83
C GLN A 11 -14.11 -13.99 -5.31
N GLN A 12 -13.07 -14.62 -4.79
CA GLN A 12 -12.72 -14.52 -3.37
C GLN A 12 -12.42 -13.05 -3.01
N LEU A 13 -12.83 -12.64 -1.81
CA LEU A 13 -12.53 -11.31 -1.30
C LEU A 13 -11.03 -11.14 -1.11
N LEU A 14 -10.54 -9.92 -1.35
CA LEU A 14 -9.14 -9.52 -1.16
C LEU A 14 -8.13 -10.40 -1.91
N THR A 15 -8.57 -10.99 -3.02
CA THR A 15 -7.70 -11.82 -3.87
C THR A 15 -7.72 -11.26 -5.28
N GLU A 16 -6.53 -10.95 -5.77
CA GLU A 16 -6.31 -10.51 -7.14
C GLU A 16 -6.39 -11.68 -8.13
N LYS A 17 -6.80 -11.38 -9.36
CA LYS A 17 -6.79 -12.36 -10.46
C LYS A 17 -5.41 -12.49 -11.09
N PHE A 18 -4.63 -11.43 -11.03
CA PHE A 18 -3.31 -11.35 -11.62
C PHE A 18 -2.39 -10.53 -10.72
N THR A 19 -1.20 -11.05 -10.50
CA THR A 19 -0.07 -10.36 -9.85
C THR A 19 1.16 -10.51 -10.72
N GLY A 20 1.83 -9.40 -10.97
CA GLY A 20 3.13 -9.36 -11.64
C GLY A 20 4.21 -8.82 -10.70
N THR A 21 5.40 -9.40 -10.76
CA THR A 21 6.57 -8.93 -10.00
C THR A 21 7.74 -8.81 -10.94
N TRP A 22 8.56 -7.78 -10.77
CA TRP A 22 9.79 -7.61 -11.52
C TRP A 22 10.93 -7.12 -10.63
N ALA A 23 12.15 -7.46 -11.04
CA ALA A 23 13.40 -6.96 -10.48
C ALA A 23 14.37 -6.71 -11.62
N VAL A 24 14.93 -5.52 -11.67
CA VAL A 24 15.93 -5.12 -12.65
C VAL A 24 17.10 -4.52 -11.90
N SER A 25 18.30 -5.05 -12.13
CA SER A 25 19.54 -4.57 -11.53
C SER A 25 20.49 -4.14 -12.63
N TYR A 26 21.10 -2.99 -12.45
CA TYR A 26 22.14 -2.48 -13.35
C TYR A 26 23.35 -2.01 -12.53
N THR A 27 24.51 -2.54 -12.88
CA THR A 27 25.79 -2.11 -12.28
C THR A 27 26.57 -1.29 -13.28
N TYR A 28 26.89 -0.06 -12.91
CA TYR A 28 27.70 0.82 -13.75
C TYR A 28 29.19 0.43 -13.63
N PRO A 29 29.83 -0.06 -14.73
CA PRO A 29 31.10 -0.77 -14.62
C PRO A 29 32.30 0.04 -14.09
N LYS A 30 32.24 1.37 -14.18
CA LYS A 30 33.36 2.26 -13.84
C LYS A 30 33.24 2.97 -12.50
N SER A 31 32.08 2.92 -11.84
CA SER A 31 31.80 3.75 -10.67
C SER A 31 31.56 2.99 -9.37
N ASN A 32 31.57 1.66 -9.40
CA ASN A 32 31.18 0.81 -8.26
C ASN A 32 29.76 1.14 -7.73
N ILE A 33 28.89 1.60 -8.62
CA ILE A 33 27.49 1.91 -8.30
C ILE A 33 26.60 0.87 -8.97
N SER A 34 25.67 0.33 -8.21
CA SER A 34 24.56 -0.45 -8.74
C SER A 34 23.21 0.21 -8.42
N ILE A 35 22.28 0.02 -9.32
CA ILE A 35 20.88 0.47 -9.19
C ILE A 35 20.00 -0.76 -9.29
N ASP A 36 19.16 -0.96 -8.28
CA ASP A 36 18.16 -2.02 -8.23
C ASP A 36 16.78 -1.38 -8.30
N TYR A 37 15.98 -1.81 -9.26
CA TYR A 37 14.59 -1.37 -9.41
C TYR A 37 13.68 -2.60 -9.30
N THR A 38 12.77 -2.57 -8.34
CA THR A 38 11.83 -3.66 -8.10
C THR A 38 10.40 -3.13 -8.08
N GLY A 39 9.46 -3.99 -8.43
CA GLY A 39 8.07 -3.62 -8.34
C GLY A 39 7.12 -4.79 -8.44
N ASN A 40 5.89 -4.52 -8.04
CA ASN A 40 4.76 -5.43 -8.14
C ASN A 40 3.59 -4.67 -8.75
N VAL A 41 2.76 -5.36 -9.52
CA VAL A 41 1.48 -4.87 -10.00
C VAL A 41 0.38 -5.86 -9.63
N TYR A 42 -0.76 -5.34 -9.24
CA TYR A 42 -1.91 -6.11 -8.80
C TYR A 42 -3.14 -5.70 -9.59
N SER A 43 -3.86 -6.72 -10.07
CA SER A 43 -5.16 -6.50 -10.71
C SER A 43 -6.24 -6.15 -9.69
N PRO A 44 -7.39 -5.61 -10.13
CA PRO A 44 -8.52 -5.37 -9.25
C PRO A 44 -8.92 -6.63 -8.49
N MET A 45 -9.13 -6.47 -7.19
CA MET A 45 -9.64 -7.49 -6.29
C MET A 45 -11.01 -7.08 -5.75
N ARG A 46 -11.84 -8.05 -5.44
CA ARG A 46 -13.14 -7.80 -4.81
C ARG A 46 -12.93 -7.36 -3.36
N LEU A 47 -13.54 -6.25 -2.99
CA LEU A 47 -13.45 -5.67 -1.65
C LEU A 47 -14.68 -6.05 -0.82
N PRO A 48 -14.55 -6.19 0.51
CA PRO A 48 -15.67 -6.47 1.38
C PRO A 48 -16.55 -5.22 1.52
N LEU A 49 -17.81 -5.33 1.16
CA LEU A 49 -18.83 -4.30 1.41
C LEU A 49 -19.81 -4.83 2.45
N LEU A 50 -20.18 -3.98 3.39
CA LEU A 50 -21.12 -4.33 4.47
C LEU A 50 -22.58 -4.23 4.03
N SER A 51 -22.88 -3.39 3.03
CA SER A 51 -24.22 -3.14 2.56
C SER A 51 -24.23 -2.82 1.07
N SER A 52 -25.39 -3.05 0.41
CA SER A 52 -25.63 -2.60 -0.96
C SER A 52 -25.71 -1.07 -1.09
N THR A 53 -25.94 -0.37 -0.01
CA THR A 53 -25.95 1.11 0.07
C THR A 53 -24.59 1.70 0.44
N ASP A 54 -23.57 0.87 0.62
CA ASP A 54 -22.19 1.32 0.91
C ASP A 54 -21.65 2.11 -0.30
N PRO A 55 -21.25 3.37 -0.13
CA PRO A 55 -20.76 4.20 -1.23
C PRO A 55 -19.39 3.79 -1.75
N ARG A 56 -18.71 2.86 -1.10
CA ARG A 56 -17.38 2.40 -1.47
C ARG A 56 -17.39 1.55 -2.74
N SER A 57 -16.30 1.55 -3.47
CA SER A 57 -16.14 0.70 -4.65
C SER A 57 -16.15 -0.79 -4.26
N PRO A 58 -16.87 -1.66 -4.99
CA PRO A 58 -16.85 -3.10 -4.74
C PRO A 58 -15.53 -3.77 -5.15
N SER A 59 -14.65 -3.06 -5.84
CA SER A 59 -13.35 -3.55 -6.28
C SER A 59 -12.26 -2.51 -6.13
N SER A 60 -11.04 -2.97 -5.88
CA SER A 60 -9.85 -2.11 -5.92
C SER A 60 -9.56 -1.66 -7.36
N PRO A 61 -8.86 -0.54 -7.55
CA PRO A 61 -8.22 -0.25 -8.83
C PRO A 61 -7.05 -1.21 -9.11
N TRP A 62 -6.47 -1.13 -10.28
CA TRP A 62 -5.10 -1.60 -10.50
C TRP A 62 -4.14 -0.75 -9.66
N TRP A 63 -3.16 -1.39 -9.04
CA TRP A 63 -2.17 -0.68 -8.26
C TRP A 63 -0.80 -1.34 -8.34
N SER A 64 0.23 -0.56 -8.02
CA SER A 64 1.61 -0.99 -8.12
C SER A 64 2.44 -0.37 -7.01
N ILE A 65 3.33 -1.16 -6.42
CA ILE A 65 4.37 -0.67 -5.51
C ILE A 65 5.71 -0.85 -6.20
N GLN A 66 6.44 0.24 -6.31
CA GLN A 66 7.74 0.28 -6.96
C GLN A 66 8.78 0.83 -6.01
N ASN A 67 9.98 0.26 -6.06
CA ASN A 67 11.09 0.65 -5.19
C ASN A 67 12.36 0.80 -6.03
N ILE A 68 13.21 1.71 -5.62
CA ILE A 68 14.53 1.90 -6.20
C ILE A 68 15.58 1.94 -5.10
N GLN A 69 16.69 1.30 -5.32
CA GLN A 69 17.85 1.34 -4.43
C GLN A 69 19.11 1.63 -5.24
N LEU A 70 19.96 2.46 -4.70
CA LEU A 70 21.30 2.70 -5.19
C LEU A 70 22.29 2.16 -4.16
N THR A 71 23.28 1.40 -4.62
CA THR A 71 24.33 0.81 -3.79
C THR A 71 25.69 1.23 -4.29
N TYR A 72 26.57 1.69 -3.38
CA TYR A 72 27.94 2.05 -3.67
C TYR A 72 28.90 1.09 -2.96
N THR A 73 29.75 0.43 -3.74
CA THR A 73 30.69 -0.61 -3.26
C THR A 73 32.17 -0.22 -3.47
N GLY A 74 32.47 1.04 -3.72
CA GLY A 74 33.84 1.52 -4.01
C GLY A 74 34.84 1.43 -2.85
N LEU A 75 34.38 1.13 -1.62
CA LEU A 75 35.24 0.96 -0.46
C LEU A 75 35.46 -0.52 -0.13
N LYS A 76 36.69 -0.91 0.22
CA LYS A 76 37.06 -2.33 0.42
C LYS A 76 36.23 -3.07 1.48
N LYS A 77 35.81 -2.39 2.53
CA LYS A 77 35.12 -3.02 3.68
C LYS A 77 33.74 -2.41 3.97
N VAL A 78 33.34 -1.39 3.25
CA VAL A 78 32.11 -0.63 3.52
C VAL A 78 31.30 -0.50 2.25
N GLU A 79 30.03 -0.73 2.36
CA GLU A 79 29.04 -0.57 1.32
C GLU A 79 27.96 0.39 1.82
N PHE A 80 27.66 1.40 1.05
CA PHE A 80 26.56 2.33 1.34
C PHE A 80 25.40 1.99 0.41
N TYR A 81 24.19 2.02 0.95
CA TYR A 81 23.00 1.93 0.13
C TYR A 81 21.94 2.93 0.59
N PHE A 82 21.25 3.46 -0.37
CA PHE A 82 20.11 4.31 -0.11
C PHE A 82 19.01 4.00 -1.12
N GLY A 83 17.76 4.25 -0.75
CA GLY A 83 16.68 3.98 -1.68
C GLY A 83 15.38 4.62 -1.27
N ILE A 84 14.40 4.42 -2.15
CA ILE A 84 13.03 4.91 -1.98
C ILE A 84 12.10 3.72 -2.14
N LYS A 85 11.24 3.52 -1.14
CA LYS A 85 10.12 2.57 -1.18
C LYS A 85 8.84 3.30 -1.56
N ASN A 86 7.98 2.59 -2.27
CA ASN A 86 6.72 3.10 -2.78
C ASN A 86 6.91 4.40 -3.58
N LEU A 87 7.72 4.31 -4.63
CA LEU A 87 8.11 5.43 -5.50
C LEU A 87 6.91 6.20 -6.08
N LEU A 88 5.82 5.50 -6.36
CA LEU A 88 4.58 6.08 -6.85
C LEU A 88 3.75 6.75 -5.74
N ASN A 89 4.21 6.66 -4.49
CA ASN A 89 3.47 7.17 -3.34
C ASN A 89 2.01 6.68 -3.30
N TRP A 90 1.80 5.43 -3.70
CA TRP A 90 0.47 4.86 -3.77
C TRP A 90 0.03 4.33 -2.41
N THR A 91 -1.23 4.59 -2.05
CA THR A 91 -1.88 4.04 -0.86
C THR A 91 -3.35 3.78 -1.16
N PRO A 92 -4.02 2.81 -0.50
CA PRO A 92 -5.44 2.50 -0.75
C PRO A 92 -6.38 3.68 -0.51
N ASN A 93 -6.04 4.56 0.43
CA ASN A 93 -6.83 5.73 0.78
C ASN A 93 -6.63 6.93 -0.16
N LYS A 94 -5.70 6.84 -1.10
CA LYS A 94 -5.44 7.93 -2.05
C LYS A 94 -6.55 7.94 -3.11
N GLY A 95 -7.44 8.91 -3.03
CA GLY A 95 -8.63 9.02 -3.88
C GLY A 95 -9.87 8.31 -3.35
N ASN A 96 -9.79 7.66 -2.21
CA ASN A 96 -10.91 6.99 -1.56
C ASN A 96 -11.24 7.68 -0.21
N PRO A 97 -12.36 8.42 -0.10
CA PRO A 97 -12.67 9.22 1.08
C PRO A 97 -13.07 8.40 2.33
N PHE A 98 -13.12 7.09 2.24
CA PHE A 98 -13.70 6.20 3.23
C PHE A 98 -12.67 5.38 4.05
N ILE A 99 -11.38 5.52 3.82
CA ILE A 99 -10.37 4.99 4.74
C ILE A 99 -10.08 6.08 5.76
N ILE A 100 -10.98 6.24 6.70
CA ILE A 100 -10.86 7.16 7.82
C ILE A 100 -10.60 6.32 9.06
N ALA A 101 -9.51 6.60 9.74
CA ALA A 101 -9.14 5.90 10.97
C ALA A 101 -9.94 6.41 12.17
N ARG A 102 -9.93 5.67 13.28
CA ARG A 102 -10.63 6.03 14.52
C ARG A 102 -9.91 7.16 15.26
N ALA A 103 -10.64 7.83 16.17
CA ALA A 103 -10.08 8.78 17.12
C ALA A 103 -8.86 8.17 17.84
N HIS A 104 -7.80 8.96 18.00
CA HIS A 104 -6.47 8.58 18.49
C HIS A 104 -5.54 7.90 17.48
N ASP A 105 -6.02 7.63 16.25
CA ASP A 105 -5.16 7.23 15.15
C ASP A 105 -4.73 8.50 14.38
N PRO A 106 -3.47 8.65 13.94
CA PRO A 106 -3.02 9.82 13.17
C PRO A 106 -3.80 10.05 11.87
N PHE A 107 -4.56 9.05 11.42
CA PHE A 107 -5.40 9.14 10.23
C PHE A 107 -6.84 9.60 10.50
N ASP A 108 -7.26 9.72 11.77
CA ASP A 108 -8.65 9.99 12.18
C ASP A 108 -9.01 11.48 12.27
N LYS A 109 -8.48 12.28 11.37
CA LYS A 109 -8.63 13.74 11.43
C LYS A 109 -10.01 14.27 11.00
N LYS A 110 -10.82 13.43 10.34
CA LYS A 110 -12.08 13.84 9.71
C LYS A 110 -13.32 13.20 10.33
N VAL A 111 -13.13 12.38 11.34
CA VAL A 111 -14.25 11.74 12.05
C VAL A 111 -14.65 12.58 13.24
N LYS A 112 -15.94 12.97 13.28
CA LYS A 112 -16.56 13.65 14.43
C LYS A 112 -17.60 12.74 15.05
N TYR A 113 -17.70 12.79 16.36
CA TYR A 113 -18.63 12.00 17.14
C TYR A 113 -19.65 12.89 17.82
N ASP A 114 -20.87 12.40 17.99
CA ASP A 114 -21.88 13.01 18.86
C ASP A 114 -21.64 12.66 20.33
N ALA A 115 -22.53 13.17 21.21
CA ALA A 115 -22.46 12.91 22.65
C ALA A 115 -22.68 11.43 23.02
N ASN A 116 -23.22 10.63 22.12
CA ASN A 116 -23.48 9.20 22.29
C ASN A 116 -22.38 8.33 21.67
N GLY A 117 -21.33 8.94 21.11
CA GLY A 117 -20.25 8.24 20.44
C GLY A 117 -20.59 7.76 19.03
N GLN A 118 -21.67 8.24 18.41
CA GLN A 118 -22.02 7.96 17.03
C GLN A 118 -21.27 8.89 16.09
N ILE A 119 -20.87 8.38 14.93
CA ILE A 119 -20.14 9.17 13.94
C ILE A 119 -21.13 10.12 13.25
N LEU A 120 -20.75 11.40 13.21
CA LEU A 120 -21.53 12.44 12.55
C LEU A 120 -21.17 12.54 11.07
N ALA A 121 -22.16 12.68 10.22
CA ALA A 121 -21.98 13.11 8.84
C ALA A 121 -21.52 14.58 8.82
N THR A 122 -20.44 14.85 8.10
CA THR A 122 -19.86 16.19 7.93
C THR A 122 -19.57 16.44 6.45
N SER A 123 -19.26 17.68 6.07
CA SER A 123 -18.83 18.00 4.70
C SER A 123 -17.57 17.24 4.27
N GLU A 124 -16.70 16.89 5.21
CA GLU A 124 -15.47 16.12 4.96
C GLU A 124 -15.68 14.61 5.04
N ASN A 125 -16.74 14.15 5.70
CA ASN A 125 -17.12 12.75 5.86
C ASN A 125 -18.66 12.62 5.71
N PRO A 126 -19.22 12.81 4.50
CA PRO A 126 -20.67 12.89 4.29
C PRO A 126 -21.39 11.56 4.54
N TYR A 127 -20.68 10.46 4.58
CA TYR A 127 -21.23 9.12 4.81
C TYR A 127 -21.03 8.61 6.23
N ALA A 128 -20.54 9.44 7.15
CA ALA A 128 -20.26 9.07 8.54
C ALA A 128 -19.40 7.79 8.66
N LEU A 129 -18.36 7.68 7.85
CA LEU A 129 -17.50 6.50 7.81
C LEU A 129 -16.40 6.59 8.87
N SER A 130 -15.96 5.42 9.35
CA SER A 130 -14.77 5.26 10.17
C SER A 130 -13.79 4.29 9.51
N PHE A 131 -12.60 4.19 10.08
CA PHE A 131 -11.60 3.26 9.60
C PHE A 131 -12.11 1.81 9.65
N ASP A 132 -12.04 1.15 8.51
CA ASP A 132 -12.41 -0.26 8.38
C ASP A 132 -11.15 -1.07 7.99
N PRO A 133 -10.53 -1.80 8.94
CA PRO A 133 -9.31 -2.56 8.68
C PRO A 133 -9.53 -3.69 7.66
N THR A 134 -10.74 -4.16 7.48
CA THR A 134 -11.05 -5.23 6.51
C THR A 134 -11.01 -4.72 5.07
N TYR A 135 -11.03 -3.41 4.87
CA TYR A 135 -10.97 -2.77 3.56
C TYR A 135 -9.55 -2.37 3.13
N ILE A 136 -8.54 -2.59 3.97
CA ILE A 136 -7.15 -2.32 3.63
C ILE A 136 -6.58 -3.48 2.82
N TYR A 137 -6.35 -3.26 1.54
CA TYR A 137 -5.85 -4.26 0.60
C TYR A 137 -4.42 -3.98 0.10
N GLY A 138 -3.77 -2.95 0.58
CA GLY A 138 -2.43 -2.55 0.19
C GLY A 138 -1.71 -1.78 1.29
N PRO A 139 -0.45 -1.38 1.06
CA PRO A 139 0.33 -0.65 2.06
C PRO A 139 -0.28 0.71 2.34
N ASN A 140 -0.48 1.02 3.61
CA ASN A 140 -1.01 2.31 4.06
C ASN A 140 0.08 3.37 4.31
N GLN A 141 1.33 3.03 3.98
CA GLN A 141 2.46 3.94 4.08
C GLN A 141 2.86 4.41 2.68
N GLY A 142 2.89 5.72 2.50
CA GLY A 142 3.31 6.36 1.26
C GLY A 142 4.81 6.20 0.95
N ILE A 143 5.33 7.10 0.16
CA ILE A 143 6.75 7.14 -0.20
C ILE A 143 7.64 7.27 1.04
N ARG A 144 8.73 6.49 1.09
CA ARG A 144 9.70 6.49 2.18
C ARG A 144 11.12 6.34 1.67
N GLY A 145 12.01 7.19 2.14
CA GLY A 145 13.44 7.03 1.96
C GLY A 145 14.05 6.10 3.03
N PHE A 146 15.12 5.42 2.66
CA PHE A 146 15.96 4.68 3.60
C PHE A 146 17.42 4.82 3.21
N PHE A 147 18.29 4.72 4.21
CA PHE A 147 19.74 4.70 4.06
C PHE A 147 20.32 3.63 4.98
N GLY A 148 21.41 3.01 4.55
CA GLY A 148 22.12 2.05 5.39
C GLY A 148 23.57 1.88 4.98
N VAL A 149 24.31 1.27 5.89
CA VAL A 149 25.74 0.94 5.72
C VAL A 149 25.91 -0.54 6.05
N ARG A 150 26.66 -1.25 5.20
CA ARG A 150 27.02 -2.65 5.40
C ARG A 150 28.53 -2.76 5.52
N PHE A 151 28.99 -3.42 6.57
CA PHE A 151 30.41 -3.72 6.77
C PHE A 151 30.69 -5.16 6.39
N ARG A 152 31.78 -5.40 5.62
CA ARG A 152 32.30 -6.73 5.33
C ARG A 152 33.41 -7.05 6.31
N ILE A 153 33.17 -7.99 7.18
CA ILE A 153 34.21 -8.54 8.08
C ILE A 153 34.91 -9.64 7.30
N ILE A 154 36.09 -9.32 6.77
CA ILE A 154 36.94 -10.32 6.14
C ILE A 154 37.81 -10.91 7.26
N LYS A 155 37.65 -12.21 7.52
CA LYS A 155 38.58 -12.97 8.36
C LYS A 155 39.88 -13.20 7.59
#